data_8792d80d212edd695f617f67a16c979b
#
_entry.id   8792d80d212edd695f617f67a16c979b
#
_cell.length_a   1.000
_cell.length_b   1.000
_cell.length_c   1.000
_cell.angle_alpha   90.00
_cell.angle_beta   90.00
_cell.angle_gamma   90.00
#
_symmetry.space_group_name_H-M   'P 1'
#
loop_
_entity.id
_entity.type
_entity.pdbx_description
1 polymer ?
#
loop_
_entity_poly.entity_id
_entity_poly.type
_entity_poly.pdbx_seq_one_letter_code
_entity_poly.pdbx_strand_id
1 'polypeptide(L)'
;MSTRRNFIKATALSVAMASVGMASFAAQAADTIKVGILHSLSGTMAISETALKETALMTIEEINKAGGVMGKQLEPVVVDPASNWPLFAEKARQLLTKDKVAVTFGCWTSVSRKSVLPV
;
A
#
# COMPACT_ATOMS: atom_id res chain seq x y z
N MET A 1 -12.87 56.09 44.13
CA MET A 1 -11.75 55.95 43.16
C MET A 1 -11.00 54.66 43.45
N SER A 2 -11.50 53.53 43.06
CA SER A 2 -10.72 52.24 43.16
C SER A 2 -11.42 51.11 42.41
N THR A 3 -11.73 51.31 41.13
CA THR A 3 -12.44 50.24 40.37
C THR A 3 -11.76 49.93 39.02
N ARG A 4 -10.54 50.44 38.81
CA ARG A 4 -9.84 50.25 37.52
C ARG A 4 -8.63 49.29 37.56
N ARG A 5 -8.33 48.67 38.70
CA ARG A 5 -7.10 47.82 38.84
C ARG A 5 -7.34 46.30 38.84
N ASN A 6 -8.60 45.88 38.84
CA ASN A 6 -8.92 44.43 38.93
C ASN A 6 -9.33 43.78 37.59
N PHE A 7 -9.35 44.54 36.48
CA PHE A 7 -9.73 43.99 35.16
C PHE A 7 -8.58 43.43 34.32
N ILE A 8 -7.34 43.59 34.78
CA ILE A 8 -6.15 43.19 34.00
C ILE A 8 -5.58 41.81 34.42
N LYS A 9 -6.14 41.19 35.47
CA LYS A 9 -5.62 39.89 35.96
C LYS A 9 -6.44 38.66 35.54
N ALA A 10 -7.51 38.82 34.77
CA ALA A 10 -8.40 37.73 34.39
C ALA A 10 -8.23 37.25 32.93
N THR A 11 -7.36 37.85 32.10
CA THR A 11 -7.23 37.56 30.68
C THR A 11 -5.93 36.83 30.31
N ALA A 12 -5.14 36.38 31.28
CA ALA A 12 -3.85 35.76 31.01
C ALA A 12 -3.83 34.21 31.22
N LEU A 13 -4.97 33.59 31.51
CA LEU A 13 -4.99 32.14 31.82
C LEU A 13 -5.80 31.25 30.87
N SER A 14 -6.24 31.76 29.74
CA SER A 14 -7.09 30.99 28.80
C SER A 14 -6.49 30.73 27.40
N VAL A 15 -5.19 30.94 27.18
CA VAL A 15 -4.53 30.72 25.89
C VAL A 15 -3.57 29.50 25.91
N ALA A 16 -3.39 28.84 27.04
CA ALA A 16 -2.39 27.75 27.16
C ALA A 16 -2.93 26.33 26.99
N MET A 17 -4.20 26.11 26.61
CA MET A 17 -4.78 24.74 26.47
C MET A 17 -5.21 24.36 25.07
N ALA A 18 -4.86 25.13 24.03
CA ALA A 18 -5.27 24.78 22.65
C ALA A 18 -4.14 24.21 21.76
N SER A 19 -2.94 23.96 22.28
CA SER A 19 -1.79 23.53 21.47
C SER A 19 -1.32 22.08 21.68
N VAL A 20 -2.03 21.27 22.45
CA VAL A 20 -1.63 19.86 22.71
C VAL A 20 -2.39 18.85 21.85
N GLY A 21 -3.38 19.27 21.06
CA GLY A 21 -4.27 18.36 20.30
C GLY A 21 -3.87 18.06 18.86
N MET A 22 -2.83 18.66 18.29
CA MET A 22 -2.51 18.51 16.86
C MET A 22 -1.22 17.76 16.52
N ALA A 23 -0.55 17.16 17.49
CA ALA A 23 0.74 16.51 17.25
C ALA A 23 0.66 14.98 17.06
N SER A 24 -0.53 14.39 16.97
CA SER A 24 -0.65 12.91 16.93
C SER A 24 -1.17 12.33 15.62
N PHE A 25 -1.34 13.13 14.56
CA PHE A 25 -1.69 12.64 13.23
C PHE A 25 -0.53 12.67 12.22
N ALA A 26 0.69 12.94 12.68
CA ALA A 26 1.84 12.81 11.83
C ALA A 26 2.31 11.34 11.85
N ALA A 27 1.84 10.61 10.85
CA ALA A 27 2.53 9.46 10.28
C ALA A 27 2.77 8.28 11.21
N GLN A 28 1.83 7.42 11.25
CA GLN A 28 2.25 6.08 10.88
C GLN A 28 2.09 5.99 9.35
N ALA A 29 3.15 6.27 8.62
CA ALA A 29 3.40 5.55 7.38
C ALA A 29 3.40 4.09 7.83
N ALA A 30 2.28 3.42 7.66
CA ALA A 30 2.13 2.06 8.12
C ALA A 30 3.25 1.27 7.44
N ASP A 31 4.12 0.67 8.23
CA ASP A 31 5.15 -0.23 7.75
C ASP A 31 4.41 -1.40 7.09
N THR A 32 4.23 -1.32 5.77
CA THR A 32 3.48 -2.30 4.98
C THR A 32 4.43 -3.29 4.33
N ILE A 33 3.95 -4.50 4.08
CA ILE A 33 4.65 -5.49 3.27
C ILE A 33 4.07 -5.43 1.87
N LYS A 34 4.85 -4.96 0.90
CA LYS A 34 4.42 -4.91 -0.49
C LYS A 34 4.41 -6.29 -1.12
N VAL A 35 3.31 -6.61 -1.79
CA VAL A 35 3.07 -7.88 -2.48
C VAL A 35 2.79 -7.59 -3.95
N GLY A 36 3.63 -8.10 -4.85
CA GLY A 36 3.46 -7.95 -6.29
C GLY A 36 2.40 -8.90 -6.84
N ILE A 37 1.52 -8.38 -7.68
CA ILE A 37 0.52 -9.16 -8.43
C ILE A 37 0.82 -8.97 -9.92
N LEU A 38 1.32 -10.04 -10.54
CA LEU A 38 1.80 -10.04 -11.92
C LEU A 38 0.89 -10.94 -12.77
N HIS A 39 -0.23 -10.40 -13.19
CA HIS A 39 -1.24 -11.07 -14.02
C HIS A 39 -1.69 -10.16 -15.16
N SER A 40 -1.87 -10.72 -16.36
CA SER A 40 -2.39 -9.97 -17.51
C SER A 40 -3.84 -9.55 -17.28
N LEU A 41 -4.07 -8.26 -17.32
CA LEU A 41 -5.40 -7.64 -17.19
C LEU A 41 -5.95 -7.20 -18.56
N SER A 42 -5.10 -7.28 -19.59
CA SER A 42 -5.42 -7.01 -20.97
C SER A 42 -4.80 -8.08 -21.90
N GLY A 43 -5.25 -8.11 -23.16
CA GLY A 43 -4.84 -9.11 -24.12
C GLY A 43 -5.51 -10.47 -23.94
N THR A 44 -4.98 -11.49 -24.59
CA THR A 44 -5.61 -12.81 -24.72
C THR A 44 -5.73 -13.58 -23.40
N MET A 45 -4.84 -13.34 -22.45
CA MET A 45 -4.84 -14.04 -21.17
C MET A 45 -5.74 -13.38 -20.11
N ALA A 46 -6.23 -12.18 -20.35
CA ALA A 46 -7.06 -11.42 -19.41
C ALA A 46 -8.29 -12.20 -18.93
N ILE A 47 -8.89 -13.01 -19.80
CA ILE A 47 -10.06 -13.83 -19.48
C ILE A 47 -9.83 -14.77 -18.27
N SER A 48 -8.61 -15.27 -18.10
CA SER A 48 -8.25 -16.15 -16.99
C SER A 48 -7.54 -15.39 -15.87
N GLU A 49 -6.62 -14.50 -16.22
CA GLU A 49 -5.72 -13.87 -15.24
C GLU A 49 -6.40 -12.74 -14.43
N THR A 50 -7.48 -12.13 -14.93
CA THR A 50 -8.25 -11.16 -14.15
C THR A 50 -8.85 -11.81 -12.90
N ALA A 51 -9.41 -13.00 -13.02
CA ALA A 51 -9.97 -13.73 -11.88
C ALA A 51 -8.88 -14.09 -10.85
N LEU A 52 -7.68 -14.44 -11.31
CA LEU A 52 -6.54 -14.72 -10.42
C LEU A 52 -6.10 -13.47 -9.64
N LYS A 53 -6.05 -12.31 -10.31
CA LYS A 53 -5.77 -11.03 -9.65
C LYS A 53 -6.83 -10.73 -8.59
N GLU A 54 -8.12 -10.85 -8.92
CA GLU A 54 -9.20 -10.60 -7.95
C GLU A 54 -9.11 -11.54 -6.73
N THR A 55 -8.82 -12.83 -6.95
CA THR A 55 -8.63 -13.79 -5.87
C THR A 55 -7.47 -13.40 -4.96
N ALA A 56 -6.34 -12.98 -5.53
CA ALA A 56 -5.20 -12.52 -4.76
C ALA A 56 -5.53 -11.28 -3.92
N LEU A 57 -6.25 -10.31 -4.49
CA LEU A 57 -6.67 -9.10 -3.78
C LEU A 57 -7.65 -9.41 -2.65
N MET A 58 -8.62 -10.30 -2.89
CA MET A 58 -9.57 -10.75 -1.86
C MET A 58 -8.83 -11.42 -0.69
N THR A 59 -7.88 -12.30 -0.98
CA THR A 59 -7.08 -12.97 0.05
C THR A 59 -6.23 -11.98 0.85
N ILE A 60 -5.61 -10.99 0.20
CA ILE A 60 -4.87 -9.93 0.87
C ILE A 60 -5.78 -9.13 1.80
N GLU A 61 -6.99 -8.80 1.35
CA GLU A 61 -7.98 -8.10 2.16
C GLU A 61 -8.38 -8.90 3.41
N GLU A 62 -8.62 -10.21 3.26
CA GLU A 62 -8.94 -11.10 4.39
C GLU A 62 -7.79 -11.17 5.40
N ILE A 63 -6.55 -11.31 4.93
CA ILE A 63 -5.36 -11.31 5.79
C ILE A 63 -5.25 -9.98 6.55
N ASN A 64 -5.46 -8.86 5.86
CA ASN A 64 -5.39 -7.54 6.46
C ASN A 64 -6.49 -7.32 7.51
N LYS A 65 -7.71 -7.79 7.26
CA LYS A 65 -8.81 -7.78 8.25
C LYS A 65 -8.49 -8.61 9.49
N ALA A 66 -7.74 -9.69 9.33
CA ALA A 66 -7.28 -10.54 10.43
C ALA A 66 -6.08 -9.97 11.20
N GLY A 67 -5.57 -8.79 10.83
CA GLY A 67 -4.46 -8.12 11.50
C GLY A 67 -3.15 -8.08 10.69
N GLY A 68 -3.16 -8.57 9.45
CA GLY A 68 -2.00 -8.58 8.59
C GLY A 68 -1.01 -9.69 8.87
N VAL A 69 0.23 -9.50 8.47
CA VAL A 69 1.33 -10.45 8.68
C VAL A 69 2.36 -9.81 9.60
N MET A 70 2.67 -10.47 10.72
CA MET A 70 3.62 -9.94 11.72
C MET A 70 3.27 -8.53 12.20
N GLY A 71 1.95 -8.23 12.32
CA GLY A 71 1.47 -6.90 12.71
C GLY A 71 1.51 -5.84 11.61
N LYS A 72 1.88 -6.22 10.37
CA LYS A 72 1.96 -5.31 9.22
C LYS A 72 0.87 -5.61 8.21
N GLN A 73 0.31 -4.57 7.61
CA GLN A 73 -0.65 -4.71 6.52
C GLN A 73 0.05 -5.12 5.22
N LEU A 74 -0.59 -5.96 4.42
CA LEU A 74 -0.15 -6.26 3.06
C LEU A 74 -0.63 -5.16 2.11
N GLU A 75 0.28 -4.65 1.29
CA GLU A 75 0.00 -3.65 0.26
C GLU A 75 0.16 -4.28 -1.12
N PRO A 76 -0.93 -4.52 -1.87
CA PRO A 76 -0.82 -5.10 -3.21
C PRO A 76 -0.27 -4.07 -4.21
N VAL A 77 0.68 -4.50 -5.02
CA VAL A 77 1.20 -3.76 -6.16
C VAL A 77 0.84 -4.52 -7.42
N VAL A 78 -0.20 -4.08 -8.11
CA VAL A 78 -0.75 -4.75 -9.29
C VAL A 78 -0.11 -4.17 -10.55
N VAL A 79 0.38 -5.03 -11.42
CA VAL A 79 0.93 -4.66 -12.73
C VAL A 79 0.30 -5.48 -13.84
N ASP A 80 0.10 -4.88 -15.01
CA ASP A 80 -0.43 -5.54 -16.19
C ASP A 80 0.67 -5.78 -17.24
N PRO A 81 1.11 -7.01 -17.47
CA PRO A 81 2.02 -7.36 -18.55
C PRO A 81 1.32 -7.57 -19.91
N ALA A 82 0.04 -7.28 -20.02
CA ALA A 82 -0.74 -7.21 -21.26
C ALA A 82 -0.63 -8.44 -22.18
N SER A 83 -0.52 -9.65 -21.60
CA SER A 83 -0.30 -10.91 -22.34
C SER A 83 0.95 -10.90 -23.25
N ASN A 84 1.91 -10.06 -22.94
CA ASN A 84 3.16 -9.88 -23.67
C ASN A 84 4.34 -10.45 -22.87
N TRP A 85 4.98 -11.48 -23.37
CA TRP A 85 6.01 -12.20 -22.63
C TRP A 85 7.24 -11.37 -22.25
N PRO A 86 7.82 -10.55 -23.16
CA PRO A 86 8.88 -9.60 -22.80
C PRO A 86 8.43 -8.63 -21.70
N LEU A 87 7.19 -8.16 -21.75
CA LEU A 87 6.65 -7.23 -20.77
C LEU A 87 6.46 -7.89 -19.39
N PHE A 88 6.21 -9.20 -19.34
CA PHE A 88 6.25 -9.93 -18.06
C PHE A 88 7.60 -9.80 -17.35
N ALA A 89 8.70 -9.96 -18.07
CA ALA A 89 10.05 -9.81 -17.50
C ALA A 89 10.31 -8.37 -17.06
N GLU A 90 9.89 -7.38 -17.85
CA GLU A 90 10.02 -5.96 -17.51
C GLU A 90 9.23 -5.62 -16.23
N LYS A 91 7.98 -6.04 -16.15
CA LYS A 91 7.12 -5.81 -14.98
C LYS A 91 7.62 -6.55 -13.73
N ALA A 92 8.15 -7.76 -13.89
CA ALA A 92 8.81 -8.46 -12.78
C ALA A 92 10.00 -7.67 -12.25
N ARG A 93 10.87 -7.18 -13.15
CA ARG A 93 12.00 -6.33 -12.75
C ARG A 93 11.54 -5.05 -12.06
N GLN A 94 10.49 -4.40 -12.55
CA GLN A 94 9.88 -3.23 -11.90
C GLN A 94 9.47 -3.56 -10.46
N LEU A 95 8.70 -4.64 -10.26
CA LEU A 95 8.23 -5.07 -8.93
C LEU A 95 9.41 -5.29 -7.96
N LEU A 96 10.49 -5.93 -8.42
CA LEU A 96 11.64 -6.25 -7.58
C LEU A 96 12.52 -5.03 -7.28
N THR A 97 12.84 -4.23 -8.29
CA THR A 97 13.87 -3.19 -8.17
C THR A 97 13.31 -1.82 -7.81
N LYS A 98 12.15 -1.44 -8.36
CA LYS A 98 11.50 -0.15 -8.14
C LYS A 98 10.51 -0.21 -6.99
N ASP A 99 9.56 -1.14 -7.05
CA ASP A 99 8.49 -1.25 -6.07
C ASP A 99 8.94 -1.97 -4.80
N LYS A 100 10.01 -2.78 -4.90
CA LYS A 100 10.65 -3.52 -3.80
C LYS A 100 9.66 -4.42 -3.06
N VAL A 101 8.88 -5.18 -3.81
CA VAL A 101 7.94 -6.14 -3.23
C VAL A 101 8.67 -7.30 -2.53
N ALA A 102 8.10 -7.79 -1.45
CA ALA A 102 8.66 -8.93 -0.70
C ALA A 102 8.45 -10.26 -1.43
N VAL A 103 7.37 -10.36 -2.20
CA VAL A 103 6.99 -11.56 -2.96
C VAL A 103 6.15 -11.15 -4.16
N THR A 104 6.18 -11.95 -5.23
CA THR A 104 5.35 -11.77 -6.41
C THR A 104 4.48 -13.01 -6.62
N PHE A 105 3.18 -12.79 -6.77
CA PHE A 105 2.23 -13.80 -7.24
C PHE A 105 1.88 -13.53 -8.69
N GLY A 106 1.98 -14.57 -9.54
CA GLY A 106 1.68 -14.39 -10.94
C GLY A 106 2.24 -15.46 -11.85
N CYS A 107 2.31 -15.13 -13.14
CA CYS A 107 2.81 -15.99 -14.19
C CYS A 107 2.00 -17.27 -14.33
N TRP A 108 0.71 -17.14 -14.70
CA TRP A 108 -0.17 -18.29 -14.90
C TRP A 108 0.32 -19.26 -15.98
N THR A 109 0.84 -18.77 -17.11
CA THR A 109 1.34 -19.62 -18.20
C THR A 109 2.80 -20.03 -17.98
N SER A 110 3.19 -21.20 -18.53
CA SER A 110 4.58 -21.64 -18.49
C SER A 110 5.52 -20.72 -19.27
N VAL A 111 5.03 -20.10 -20.34
CA VAL A 111 5.85 -19.18 -21.15
C VAL A 111 6.09 -17.85 -20.41
N SER A 112 5.11 -17.34 -19.69
CA SER A 112 5.32 -16.14 -18.85
C SER A 112 6.33 -16.40 -17.73
N ARG A 113 6.27 -17.57 -17.09
CA ARG A 113 7.28 -17.98 -16.08
C ARG A 113 8.68 -18.06 -16.66
N LYS A 114 8.83 -18.66 -17.86
CA LYS A 114 10.14 -18.70 -18.54
C LYS A 114 10.68 -17.32 -18.86
N SER A 115 9.81 -16.38 -19.21
CA SER A 115 10.20 -14.97 -19.47
C SER A 115 10.68 -14.24 -18.22
N VAL A 116 10.13 -14.56 -17.07
CA VAL A 116 10.49 -13.93 -15.79
C VAL A 116 11.70 -14.60 -15.13
N LEU A 117 11.96 -15.88 -15.42
CA LEU A 117 13.03 -16.66 -14.76
C LEU A 117 14.43 -15.98 -14.76
N PRO A 118 14.84 -15.23 -15.80
CA PRO A 118 16.14 -14.55 -15.81
C PRO A 118 16.18 -13.26 -14.95
N VAL A 119 15.06 -12.81 -14.41
CA VAL A 119 14.93 -11.57 -13.61
C VAL A 119 15.10 -11.83 -12.14
#